data_a454e00167ec7b6b247f0f5910d9b611
#
_entry.id   a454e00167ec7b6b247f0f5910d9b611
#
_cell.length_a   1.000
_cell.length_b   1.000
_cell.length_c   1.000
_cell.angle_alpha   90.00
_cell.angle_beta   90.00
_cell.angle_gamma   90.00
#
_symmetry.space_group_name_H-M   'P 1'
#
loop_
_entity.id
_entity.type
_entity.pdbx_description
1 polymer ?
#
loop_
_entity_poly.entity_id
_entity_poly.type
_entity_poly.pdbx_seq_one_letter_code
_entity_poly.pdbx_strand_id
1 'polypeptide(L)'
;MKLIKPSFEIREQPSGLEGVYKQIEGAGRVCYKSEDKIAEGTAKAFVDRMIASGHGAMLEHGTVYLKCETEVINRYIHPEDGEEEYFNKLEKYEYNSYSVTNDDGIYLYVTTNLRVLVENDWLDDLQYICEPTEYHEKRITVQFTCDRVTGESFLRHRAIDEDHPTIEGEVTREMESDINSFARESTRYCNYTKDKFNSQFSIILPPEFYETQSSNTIDCFGKTDDQIFRNMCCSISAGKIDDFQLFETWYFANLATQWAYNRLISLGWKPQQARRVIPLDIKSPLVMTAFVSDWRHFFELRCAANAHPQARELAIPLQEEFIARGYINN
;
A
#
# COMPACT_ATOMS: atom_id res chain seq x y z
N MET A 1 13.54 -10.72 -19.25
CA MET A 1 13.29 -10.48 -17.81
C MET A 1 14.09 -9.27 -17.35
N LYS A 2 13.50 -8.38 -16.55
CA LYS A 2 14.18 -7.18 -16.04
C LYS A 2 14.44 -7.34 -14.55
N LEU A 3 15.70 -7.22 -14.13
CA LEU A 3 16.06 -7.16 -12.71
C LEU A 3 16.01 -5.72 -12.24
N ILE A 4 15.40 -5.49 -11.06
CA ILE A 4 15.30 -4.16 -10.44
C ILE A 4 15.57 -4.27 -8.94
N LYS A 5 16.08 -3.18 -8.36
CA LYS A 5 16.18 -3.07 -6.91
C LYS A 5 14.85 -2.63 -6.31
N PRO A 6 14.56 -3.03 -5.07
CA PRO A 6 13.42 -2.50 -4.34
C PRO A 6 13.59 -1.01 -4.07
N SER A 7 12.48 -0.32 -3.87
CA SER A 7 12.47 1.11 -3.57
C SER A 7 11.17 1.52 -2.91
N PHE A 8 11.14 2.71 -2.33
CA PHE A 8 9.92 3.33 -1.83
C PHE A 8 9.82 4.78 -2.29
N GLU A 9 8.62 5.33 -2.22
CA GLU A 9 8.29 6.73 -2.47
C GLU A 9 7.23 7.17 -1.45
N ILE A 10 7.50 8.25 -0.72
CA ILE A 10 6.50 8.91 0.12
C ILE A 10 5.64 9.77 -0.79
N ARG A 11 4.35 9.50 -0.82
CA ARG A 11 3.38 10.25 -1.61
C ARG A 11 2.68 11.27 -0.73
N GLU A 12 2.90 12.53 -1.01
CA GLU A 12 2.24 13.62 -0.33
C GLU A 12 0.85 13.86 -0.95
N GLN A 13 -0.15 13.93 -0.08
CA GLN A 13 -1.49 14.28 -0.50
C GLN A 13 -1.57 15.80 -0.71
N PRO A 14 -1.97 16.29 -1.90
CA PRO A 14 -2.21 17.71 -2.10
C PRO A 14 -3.36 18.23 -1.21
N SER A 15 -3.40 19.54 -1.04
CA SER A 15 -4.38 20.23 -0.21
C SER A 15 -5.82 20.08 -0.70
N GLY A 16 -6.75 20.08 0.26
CA GLY A 16 -8.20 20.15 0.03
C GLY A 16 -8.79 18.86 -0.58
N LEU A 17 -10.09 18.89 -0.87
CA LEU A 17 -10.84 17.72 -1.34
C LEU A 17 -10.33 17.17 -2.68
N GLU A 18 -9.86 18.03 -3.57
CA GLU A 18 -9.23 17.58 -4.83
C GLU A 18 -7.95 16.78 -4.56
N GLY A 19 -7.18 17.16 -3.53
CA GLY A 19 -6.02 16.41 -3.07
C GLY A 19 -6.39 15.02 -2.55
N VAL A 20 -7.47 14.92 -1.78
CA VAL A 20 -8.03 13.63 -1.33
C VAL A 20 -8.35 12.73 -2.54
N TYR A 21 -9.01 13.27 -3.56
CA TYR A 21 -9.35 12.50 -4.77
C TYR A 21 -8.11 12.06 -5.56
N LYS A 22 -7.11 12.93 -5.70
CA LYS A 22 -5.84 12.60 -6.37
C LYS A 22 -5.08 11.50 -5.65
N GLN A 23 -5.07 11.53 -4.32
CA GLN A 23 -4.43 10.49 -3.52
C GLN A 23 -5.10 9.14 -3.73
N ILE A 24 -6.43 9.09 -3.70
CA ILE A 24 -7.22 7.88 -3.97
C ILE A 24 -6.97 7.36 -5.38
N GLU A 25 -7.01 8.23 -6.39
CA GLU A 25 -6.73 7.82 -7.77
C GLU A 25 -5.32 7.28 -7.90
N GLY A 26 -4.31 7.94 -7.31
CA GLY A 26 -2.94 7.51 -7.34
C GLY A 26 -2.74 6.10 -6.76
N ALA A 27 -3.33 5.81 -5.61
CA ALA A 27 -3.27 4.49 -4.99
C ALA A 27 -4.04 3.43 -5.81
N GLY A 28 -5.27 3.76 -6.24
CA GLY A 28 -6.10 2.83 -6.98
C GLY A 28 -5.55 2.47 -8.37
N ARG A 29 -4.89 3.41 -9.04
CA ARG A 29 -4.27 3.15 -10.36
C ARG A 29 -3.12 2.16 -10.28
N VAL A 30 -2.42 2.07 -9.15
CA VAL A 30 -1.38 1.05 -8.92
C VAL A 30 -1.97 -0.36 -9.01
N CYS A 31 -3.16 -0.59 -8.45
CA CYS A 31 -3.82 -1.90 -8.50
C CYS A 31 -4.02 -2.44 -9.90
N TYR A 32 -4.30 -1.56 -10.86
CA TYR A 32 -4.63 -1.93 -12.24
C TYR A 32 -3.51 -1.65 -13.23
N LYS A 33 -2.35 -1.18 -12.74
CA LYS A 33 -1.26 -0.70 -13.60
C LYS A 33 -1.78 0.24 -14.67
N SER A 34 -2.40 1.32 -14.23
CA SER A 34 -3.06 2.32 -15.10
C SER A 34 -2.72 3.75 -14.70
N GLU A 35 -1.55 3.96 -14.14
CA GLU A 35 -1.00 5.27 -13.73
C GLU A 35 -0.85 6.21 -14.93
N ASP A 36 -0.66 5.65 -16.13
CA ASP A 36 -0.66 6.34 -17.43
C ASP A 36 -1.97 7.07 -17.76
N LYS A 37 -3.04 6.76 -17.03
CA LYS A 37 -4.37 7.38 -17.21
C LYS A 37 -4.64 8.53 -16.23
N ILE A 38 -3.71 8.83 -15.35
CA ILE A 38 -3.81 9.99 -14.45
C ILE A 38 -3.62 11.25 -15.31
N ALA A 39 -4.60 12.13 -15.26
CA ALA A 39 -4.59 13.43 -15.96
C ALA A 39 -5.39 14.46 -15.16
N GLU A 40 -5.34 15.71 -15.58
CA GLU A 40 -6.13 16.76 -14.96
C GLU A 40 -7.63 16.43 -15.02
N GLY A 41 -8.32 16.52 -13.87
CA GLY A 41 -9.77 16.28 -13.75
C GLY A 41 -10.18 14.81 -13.71
N THR A 42 -9.26 13.82 -13.78
CA THR A 42 -9.63 12.40 -13.74
C THR A 42 -9.93 11.87 -12.35
N ALA A 43 -9.39 12.51 -11.30
CA ALA A 43 -9.44 12.04 -9.92
C ALA A 43 -10.87 11.91 -9.40
N LYS A 44 -11.68 12.96 -9.53
CA LYS A 44 -13.09 12.91 -9.08
C LYS A 44 -13.88 11.81 -9.78
N ALA A 45 -13.77 11.72 -11.10
CA ALA A 45 -14.47 10.67 -11.87
C ALA A 45 -13.99 9.26 -11.50
N PHE A 46 -12.74 9.10 -11.07
CA PHE A 46 -12.22 7.84 -10.53
C PHE A 46 -12.87 7.50 -9.20
N VAL A 47 -12.91 8.47 -8.26
CA VAL A 47 -13.53 8.30 -6.93
C VAL A 47 -15.01 7.98 -7.05
N ASP A 48 -15.74 8.73 -7.87
CA ASP A 48 -17.18 8.49 -8.11
C ASP A 48 -17.46 7.05 -8.58
N ARG A 49 -16.58 6.48 -9.43
CA ARG A 49 -16.68 5.08 -9.85
C ARG A 49 -16.38 4.10 -8.71
N MET A 50 -15.41 4.40 -7.84
CA MET A 50 -15.11 3.54 -6.69
C MET A 50 -16.29 3.49 -5.73
N ILE A 51 -16.93 4.62 -5.46
CA ILE A 51 -18.14 4.72 -4.65
C ILE A 51 -19.27 3.91 -5.31
N ALA A 52 -19.56 4.17 -6.57
CA ALA A 52 -20.65 3.49 -7.30
C ALA A 52 -20.47 1.96 -7.43
N SER A 53 -19.22 1.48 -7.43
CA SER A 53 -18.91 0.05 -7.52
C SER A 53 -18.71 -0.64 -6.17
N GLY A 54 -18.81 0.08 -5.06
CA GLY A 54 -18.58 -0.45 -3.70
C GLY A 54 -17.13 -0.80 -3.40
N HIS A 55 -16.16 -0.24 -4.15
CA HIS A 55 -14.73 -0.46 -3.90
C HIS A 55 -14.21 0.49 -2.81
N GLY A 56 -14.77 0.40 -1.59
CA GLY A 56 -14.45 1.26 -0.45
C GLY A 56 -12.98 1.26 -0.05
N ALA A 57 -12.28 0.13 -0.17
CA ALA A 57 -10.86 0.02 0.20
C ALA A 57 -9.95 1.06 -0.50
N MET A 58 -10.27 1.51 -1.71
CA MET A 58 -9.49 2.55 -2.37
C MET A 58 -9.71 3.93 -1.74
N LEU A 59 -10.91 4.18 -1.22
CA LEU A 59 -11.28 5.45 -0.59
C LEU A 59 -10.52 5.69 0.72
N GLU A 60 -10.02 4.64 1.36
CA GLU A 60 -9.23 4.72 2.60
C GLU A 60 -7.91 5.49 2.39
N HIS A 61 -7.35 5.50 1.18
CA HIS A 61 -6.12 6.21 0.89
C HIS A 61 -6.26 7.74 0.86
N GLY A 62 -7.48 8.24 0.76
CA GLY A 62 -7.78 9.67 0.82
C GLY A 62 -7.97 10.14 2.25
N THR A 63 -6.95 10.75 2.83
CA THR A 63 -7.01 11.30 4.18
C THR A 63 -7.85 12.58 4.22
N VAL A 64 -8.77 12.66 5.17
CA VAL A 64 -9.64 13.82 5.40
C VAL A 64 -9.30 14.40 6.76
N TYR A 65 -8.94 15.69 6.77
CA TYR A 65 -8.72 16.47 7.99
C TYR A 65 -9.91 17.41 8.17
N LEU A 66 -10.57 17.33 9.33
CA LEU A 66 -11.71 18.17 9.66
C LEU A 66 -11.41 18.98 10.91
N LYS A 67 -11.94 20.21 10.95
CA LYS A 67 -11.85 21.10 12.10
C LYS A 67 -13.19 21.80 12.32
N CYS A 68 -13.73 21.71 13.53
CA CYS A 68 -14.98 22.36 13.90
C CYS A 68 -14.85 23.01 15.27
N GLU A 69 -15.47 24.15 15.48
CA GLU A 69 -15.58 24.76 16.83
C GLU A 69 -16.35 23.83 17.77
N THR A 70 -15.89 23.70 19.01
CA THR A 70 -16.51 22.82 20.02
C THR A 70 -17.94 23.23 20.35
N GLU A 71 -18.30 24.51 20.15
CA GLU A 71 -19.66 25.05 20.34
C GLU A 71 -20.63 24.67 19.20
N VAL A 72 -20.15 24.06 18.09
CA VAL A 72 -21.03 23.63 17.00
C VAL A 72 -21.66 22.29 17.37
N ILE A 73 -22.78 22.38 18.09
CA ILE A 73 -23.46 21.24 18.69
C ILE A 73 -24.66 20.78 17.87
N ASN A 74 -24.89 19.47 17.89
CA ASN A 74 -26.14 18.84 17.53
C ASN A 74 -27.02 18.72 18.77
N ARG A 75 -28.33 18.86 18.59
CA ARG A 75 -29.33 18.57 19.61
C ARG A 75 -30.00 17.24 19.27
N TYR A 76 -29.96 16.32 20.20
CA TYR A 76 -30.70 15.08 20.13
C TYR A 76 -31.78 15.09 21.25
N ILE A 77 -32.98 14.66 20.90
CA ILE A 77 -34.07 14.53 21.89
C ILE A 77 -34.36 13.04 22.00
N HIS A 78 -34.15 12.47 23.16
CA HIS A 78 -34.44 11.08 23.44
C HIS A 78 -35.94 10.82 23.27
N PRO A 79 -36.35 9.85 22.41
CA PRO A 79 -37.77 9.63 22.15
C PRO A 79 -38.52 8.99 23.32
N GLU A 80 -37.83 8.42 24.31
CA GLU A 80 -38.42 7.70 25.44
C GLU A 80 -38.81 8.63 26.58
N ASP A 81 -38.04 9.64 26.90
CA ASP A 81 -38.20 10.54 28.05
C ASP A 81 -38.21 12.02 27.68
N GLY A 82 -37.85 12.38 26.45
CA GLY A 82 -37.79 13.77 25.97
C GLY A 82 -36.57 14.54 26.48
N GLU A 83 -35.57 13.84 27.09
CA GLU A 83 -34.32 14.49 27.48
C GLU A 83 -33.57 14.99 26.27
N GLU A 84 -32.88 16.15 26.43
CA GLU A 84 -32.08 16.80 25.40
C GLU A 84 -30.62 16.50 25.66
N GLU A 85 -29.95 15.91 24.66
CA GLU A 85 -28.53 15.71 24.67
C GLU A 85 -27.88 16.61 23.62
N TYR A 86 -26.75 17.22 23.98
CA TYR A 86 -25.98 18.11 23.13
C TYR A 86 -24.59 17.55 22.95
N PHE A 87 -24.20 17.34 21.70
CA PHE A 87 -22.87 16.82 21.35
C PHE A 87 -22.28 17.54 20.14
N ASN A 88 -20.96 17.61 20.06
CA ASN A 88 -20.30 18.21 18.90
C ASN A 88 -20.60 17.40 17.62
N LYS A 89 -20.76 18.09 16.49
CA LYS A 89 -21.06 17.44 15.21
C LYS A 89 -20.03 16.41 14.78
N LEU A 90 -18.76 16.60 15.15
CA LEU A 90 -17.66 15.70 14.80
C LEU A 90 -17.32 14.69 15.91
N GLU A 91 -17.96 14.74 17.09
CA GLU A 91 -17.74 13.83 18.21
C GLU A 91 -18.00 12.35 17.82
N LYS A 92 -18.91 12.11 16.87
CA LYS A 92 -19.18 10.78 16.32
C LYS A 92 -17.94 10.05 15.75
N TYR A 93 -16.89 10.79 15.40
CA TYR A 93 -15.63 10.22 14.92
C TYR A 93 -14.81 9.58 16.04
N GLU A 94 -15.02 9.91 17.30
CA GLU A 94 -14.38 9.26 18.45
C GLU A 94 -14.73 7.78 18.58
N TYR A 95 -15.90 7.42 18.08
CA TYR A 95 -16.39 6.04 18.09
C TYR A 95 -16.08 5.28 16.79
N ASN A 96 -15.29 5.88 15.90
CA ASN A 96 -14.92 5.26 14.63
C ASN A 96 -13.44 4.84 14.65
N SER A 97 -13.17 3.55 14.55
CA SER A 97 -11.83 2.97 14.63
C SER A 97 -10.85 3.42 13.52
N TYR A 98 -11.35 4.04 12.45
CA TYR A 98 -10.52 4.59 11.37
C TYR A 98 -10.29 6.10 11.51
N SER A 99 -10.62 6.66 12.66
CA SER A 99 -10.55 8.09 12.92
C SER A 99 -9.77 8.35 14.19
N VAL A 100 -9.06 9.47 14.22
CA VAL A 100 -8.41 10.01 15.42
C VAL A 100 -8.93 11.39 15.66
N THR A 101 -9.35 11.68 16.90
CA THR A 101 -9.86 12.98 17.33
C THR A 101 -8.92 13.58 18.37
N ASN A 102 -8.78 14.90 18.33
CA ASN A 102 -8.10 15.70 19.35
C ASN A 102 -8.85 17.02 19.50
N ASP A 103 -8.72 17.66 20.66
CA ASP A 103 -9.26 18.98 20.90
C ASP A 103 -8.23 19.91 21.56
N ASP A 104 -8.42 21.22 21.43
CA ASP A 104 -7.63 22.25 22.10
C ASP A 104 -8.51 23.10 23.06
N GLY A 105 -9.74 22.67 23.34
CA GLY A 105 -10.74 23.32 24.14
C GLY A 105 -11.59 24.37 23.36
N ILE A 106 -11.20 24.70 22.14
CA ILE A 106 -11.91 25.61 21.22
C ILE A 106 -12.38 24.89 19.98
N TYR A 107 -11.56 24.02 19.45
CA TYR A 107 -11.82 23.25 18.24
C TYR A 107 -11.64 21.75 18.47
N LEU A 108 -12.51 20.98 17.85
CA LEU A 108 -12.35 19.53 17.66
C LEU A 108 -11.68 19.29 16.30
N TYR A 109 -10.62 18.50 16.31
CA TYR A 109 -9.83 18.11 15.16
C TYR A 109 -10.03 16.64 14.87
N VAL A 110 -10.29 16.29 13.63
CA VAL A 110 -10.50 14.89 13.22
C VAL A 110 -9.59 14.55 12.05
N THR A 111 -8.85 13.47 12.18
CA THR A 111 -8.17 12.81 11.06
C THR A 111 -8.88 11.52 10.74
N THR A 112 -9.37 11.39 9.52
CA THR A 112 -10.10 10.21 9.04
C THR A 112 -9.80 9.95 7.55
N ASN A 113 -10.65 9.21 6.86
CA ASN A 113 -10.53 8.95 5.43
C ASN A 113 -11.88 9.01 4.72
N LEU A 114 -11.86 9.17 3.39
CA LEU A 114 -13.09 9.35 2.62
C LEU A 114 -14.03 8.13 2.68
N ARG A 115 -13.51 6.92 2.92
CA ARG A 115 -14.34 5.72 3.08
C ARG A 115 -15.30 5.87 4.27
N VAL A 116 -14.79 6.35 5.40
CA VAL A 116 -15.58 6.57 6.61
C VAL A 116 -16.76 7.50 6.33
N LEU A 117 -16.50 8.61 5.64
CA LEU A 117 -17.56 9.57 5.32
C LEU A 117 -18.62 8.97 4.38
N VAL A 118 -18.18 8.19 3.40
CA VAL A 118 -19.09 7.56 2.42
C VAL A 118 -19.93 6.45 3.06
N GLU A 119 -19.32 5.57 3.85
CA GLU A 119 -20.01 4.40 4.42
C GLU A 119 -20.97 4.77 5.56
N ASN A 120 -20.78 5.92 6.20
CA ASN A 120 -21.63 6.40 7.28
C ASN A 120 -22.60 7.52 6.86
N ASP A 121 -22.65 7.89 5.58
CA ASP A 121 -23.44 9.02 5.07
C ASP A 121 -23.03 10.39 5.71
N TRP A 122 -21.73 10.57 6.01
CA TRP A 122 -21.18 11.78 6.64
C TRP A 122 -20.51 12.74 5.65
N LEU A 123 -20.82 12.66 4.37
CA LEU A 123 -20.22 13.52 3.33
C LEU A 123 -20.46 15.02 3.55
N ASP A 124 -21.54 15.39 4.25
CA ASP A 124 -21.82 16.77 4.62
C ASP A 124 -20.75 17.37 5.54
N ASP A 125 -19.99 16.54 6.28
CA ASP A 125 -18.91 16.99 7.14
C ASP A 125 -17.70 17.51 6.36
N LEU A 126 -17.63 17.28 5.05
CA LEU A 126 -16.63 17.89 4.17
C LEU A 126 -16.69 19.43 4.19
N GLN A 127 -17.77 20.04 4.68
CA GLN A 127 -17.82 21.47 4.93
C GLN A 127 -16.79 21.94 5.98
N TYR A 128 -16.32 21.03 6.86
CA TYR A 128 -15.32 21.28 7.89
C TYR A 128 -13.90 20.89 7.44
N ILE A 129 -13.70 20.53 6.17
CA ILE A 129 -12.38 20.12 5.66
C ILE A 129 -11.38 21.27 5.83
N CYS A 130 -10.19 20.94 6.30
CA CYS A 130 -9.12 21.89 6.52
C CYS A 130 -7.76 21.31 6.14
N GLU A 131 -6.73 22.15 6.15
CA GLU A 131 -5.34 21.69 6.10
C GLU A 131 -4.95 21.05 7.44
N PRO A 132 -4.04 20.04 7.44
CA PRO A 132 -3.58 19.43 8.67
C PRO A 132 -2.87 20.46 9.57
N THR A 133 -3.21 20.45 10.85
CA THR A 133 -2.57 21.26 11.89
C THR A 133 -1.73 20.39 12.80
N GLU A 134 -1.07 20.97 13.80
CA GLU A 134 -0.33 20.23 14.83
C GLU A 134 -1.21 19.35 15.73
N TYR A 135 -2.52 19.62 15.77
CA TYR A 135 -3.50 18.84 16.53
C TYR A 135 -4.04 17.63 15.77
N HIS A 136 -3.82 17.56 14.45
CA HIS A 136 -4.19 16.38 13.67
C HIS A 136 -3.09 15.32 13.71
N GLU A 137 -3.42 14.11 14.05
CA GLU A 137 -2.52 13.00 13.78
C GLU A 137 -2.43 12.79 12.25
N LYS A 138 -1.21 12.86 11.72
CA LYS A 138 -0.99 12.76 10.27
C LYS A 138 -1.10 11.32 9.81
N ARG A 139 -1.67 11.14 8.63
CA ARG A 139 -1.59 9.89 7.88
C ARG A 139 -0.61 10.07 6.72
N ILE A 140 0.33 9.14 6.59
CA ILE A 140 1.37 9.17 5.57
C ILE A 140 1.15 8.02 4.60
N THR A 141 1.30 8.32 3.31
CA THR A 141 1.20 7.32 2.24
C THR A 141 2.56 7.01 1.68
N VAL A 142 2.90 5.73 1.63
CA VAL A 142 4.14 5.23 1.03
C VAL A 142 3.80 4.21 -0.06
N GLN A 143 4.39 4.39 -1.22
CA GLN A 143 4.40 3.36 -2.27
C GLN A 143 5.71 2.59 -2.23
N PHE A 144 5.62 1.30 -2.01
CA PHE A 144 6.74 0.37 -2.10
C PHE A 144 6.80 -0.27 -3.49
N THR A 145 8.00 -0.41 -4.02
CA THR A 145 8.33 -1.32 -5.11
C THR A 145 9.12 -2.47 -4.50
N CYS A 146 8.46 -3.58 -4.24
CA CYS A 146 9.03 -4.75 -3.55
C CYS A 146 8.64 -6.03 -4.26
N ASP A 147 9.20 -7.15 -3.82
CA ASP A 147 8.77 -8.48 -4.19
C ASP A 147 7.43 -8.84 -3.51
N ARG A 148 6.88 -9.98 -3.89
CA ARG A 148 5.59 -10.40 -3.39
C ARG A 148 5.63 -10.82 -1.92
N VAL A 149 6.71 -11.46 -1.47
CA VAL A 149 6.86 -11.94 -0.08
C VAL A 149 7.01 -10.78 0.87
N THR A 150 7.86 -9.80 0.53
CA THR A 150 8.02 -8.56 1.30
C THR A 150 6.69 -7.81 1.40
N GLY A 151 5.99 -7.64 0.26
CA GLY A 151 4.67 -7.02 0.26
C GLY A 151 3.64 -7.78 1.12
N GLU A 152 3.63 -9.12 1.11
CA GLU A 152 2.78 -9.94 2.00
C GLU A 152 3.12 -9.71 3.49
N SER A 153 4.40 -9.55 3.80
CA SER A 153 4.82 -9.27 5.18
C SER A 153 4.35 -7.89 5.66
N PHE A 154 4.29 -6.90 4.76
CA PHE A 154 3.78 -5.56 5.08
C PHE A 154 2.26 -5.54 5.27
N LEU A 155 1.51 -6.35 4.52
CA LEU A 155 0.07 -6.50 4.69
C LEU A 155 -0.34 -7.08 6.06
N ARG A 156 0.60 -7.67 6.81
CA ARG A 156 0.33 -8.20 8.16
C ARG A 156 0.42 -7.14 9.26
N HIS A 157 0.82 -5.91 8.91
CA HIS A 157 0.81 -4.79 9.85
C HIS A 157 -0.64 -4.34 10.05
N ARG A 158 -1.26 -4.98 11.01
CA ARG A 158 -2.51 -4.56 11.61
C ARG A 158 -2.10 -3.89 12.91
N ALA A 159 -2.17 -2.58 12.96
CA ALA A 159 -1.87 -1.89 14.19
C ALA A 159 -2.96 -2.25 15.21
N ILE A 160 -2.53 -2.91 16.27
CA ILE A 160 -3.28 -2.94 17.52
C ILE A 160 -2.57 -1.87 18.34
N ASP A 161 -3.11 -0.67 18.37
CA ASP A 161 -2.64 0.34 19.30
C ASP A 161 -3.18 0.00 20.69
N GLU A 162 -2.30 -0.47 21.57
CA GLU A 162 -2.65 -0.69 22.98
C GLU A 162 -2.81 0.65 23.72
N ASP A 163 -2.38 1.75 23.13
CA ASP A 163 -2.42 3.11 23.69
C ASP A 163 -3.60 3.97 23.17
N HIS A 164 -4.43 3.49 22.24
CA HIS A 164 -5.70 4.15 22.00
C HIS A 164 -6.56 4.03 23.28
N PRO A 165 -7.02 5.13 23.86
CA PRO A 165 -7.80 5.09 25.07
C PRO A 165 -9.05 4.24 24.80
N THR A 166 -8.98 2.98 25.23
CA THR A 166 -10.18 2.16 25.36
C THR A 166 -11.06 2.88 26.37
N ILE A 167 -12.15 3.47 25.90
CA ILE A 167 -13.23 3.91 26.79
C ILE A 167 -13.58 2.69 27.63
N GLU A 168 -13.44 2.80 28.97
CA GLU A 168 -13.86 1.77 29.91
C GLU A 168 -15.37 1.55 29.75
N GLY A 169 -15.76 0.57 28.96
CA GLY A 169 -17.12 0.19 28.71
C GLY A 169 -17.16 -0.78 27.54
N GLU A 170 -17.09 -2.08 27.85
CA GLU A 170 -17.45 -3.23 26.98
C GLU A 170 -17.39 -3.01 25.45
N VAL A 171 -16.21 -2.72 24.92
CA VAL A 171 -15.93 -2.95 23.51
C VAL A 171 -15.46 -4.39 23.39
N THR A 172 -16.37 -5.26 22.99
CA THR A 172 -16.05 -6.65 22.65
C THR A 172 -14.96 -6.67 21.59
N ARG A 173 -13.92 -7.43 21.82
CA ARG A 173 -12.70 -7.65 21.01
C ARG A 173 -12.94 -8.19 19.58
N GLU A 174 -14.08 -7.96 18.99
CA GLU A 174 -14.41 -8.38 17.61
C GLU A 174 -14.15 -7.33 16.54
N MET A 175 -13.68 -6.13 16.90
CA MET A 175 -13.26 -5.12 15.95
C MET A 175 -11.72 -5.13 15.81
N GLU A 176 -11.16 -6.22 15.30
CA GLU A 176 -9.87 -6.19 14.64
C GLU A 176 -10.02 -5.40 13.32
N SER A 177 -10.15 -4.10 13.42
CA SER A 177 -10.19 -3.24 12.24
C SER A 177 -8.77 -3.08 11.69
N ASP A 178 -8.58 -3.47 10.46
CA ASP A 178 -7.38 -3.13 9.67
C ASP A 178 -7.33 -1.60 9.51
N ILE A 179 -6.70 -0.89 10.43
CA ILE A 179 -6.59 0.58 10.42
C ILE A 179 -5.72 1.05 9.26
N ASN A 180 -4.77 0.22 8.82
CA ASN A 180 -3.88 0.52 7.72
C ASN A 180 -4.51 0.20 6.36
N SER A 181 -4.40 1.15 5.46
CA SER A 181 -4.97 1.05 4.12
C SER A 181 -3.94 0.54 3.12
N PHE A 182 -4.31 -0.48 2.34
CA PHE A 182 -3.41 -1.12 1.38
C PHE A 182 -4.01 -1.19 -0.02
N ALA A 183 -3.20 -0.81 -1.02
CA ALA A 183 -3.49 -1.03 -2.43
C ALA A 183 -2.29 -1.70 -3.11
N ARG A 184 -2.50 -2.82 -3.81
CA ARG A 184 -1.43 -3.61 -4.42
C ARG A 184 -1.75 -3.96 -5.86
N GLU A 185 -0.72 -4.00 -6.73
CA GLU A 185 -0.86 -4.45 -8.12
C GLU A 185 -1.51 -5.83 -8.19
N SER A 186 -2.61 -5.90 -8.93
CA SER A 186 -3.42 -7.11 -9.03
C SER A 186 -2.92 -8.06 -10.11
N THR A 187 -2.40 -9.19 -9.75
CA THR A 187 -2.06 -10.29 -10.69
C THR A 187 -3.29 -10.91 -11.38
N ARG A 188 -4.50 -10.55 -10.95
CA ARG A 188 -5.75 -10.99 -11.60
C ARG A 188 -6.03 -10.21 -12.87
N TYR A 189 -5.73 -8.91 -12.86
CA TYR A 189 -6.05 -7.99 -13.96
C TYR A 189 -4.81 -7.63 -14.80
N CYS A 190 -3.62 -7.66 -14.20
CA CYS A 190 -2.38 -7.33 -14.90
C CYS A 190 -1.94 -8.49 -15.80
N ASN A 191 -1.80 -8.20 -17.09
CA ASN A 191 -1.26 -9.15 -18.07
C ASN A 191 0.16 -8.74 -18.43
N TYR A 192 1.15 -9.48 -17.95
CA TYR A 192 2.57 -9.18 -18.11
C TYR A 192 3.10 -9.36 -19.54
N THR A 193 2.29 -9.93 -20.46
CA THR A 193 2.64 -9.99 -21.89
C THR A 193 2.29 -8.73 -22.67
N LYS A 194 1.69 -7.72 -22.02
CA LYS A 194 1.31 -6.45 -22.66
C LYS A 194 2.46 -5.43 -22.66
N ASP A 195 2.42 -4.50 -23.60
CA ASP A 195 3.45 -3.46 -23.81
C ASP A 195 3.74 -2.63 -22.55
N LYS A 196 2.72 -2.34 -21.73
CA LYS A 196 2.89 -1.63 -20.46
C LYS A 196 3.80 -2.37 -19.43
N PHE A 197 4.10 -3.64 -19.67
CA PHE A 197 5.08 -4.43 -18.92
C PHE A 197 6.31 -4.77 -19.77
N ASN A 198 6.45 -4.18 -20.97
CA ASN A 198 7.47 -4.52 -21.96
C ASN A 198 7.49 -6.04 -22.30
N SER A 199 6.34 -6.70 -22.19
CA SER A 199 6.15 -8.12 -22.43
C SER A 199 7.08 -9.05 -21.63
N GLN A 200 7.53 -8.59 -20.45
CA GLN A 200 8.46 -9.33 -19.59
C GLN A 200 8.16 -9.11 -18.10
N PHE A 201 8.65 -10.02 -17.27
CA PHE A 201 8.62 -9.85 -15.83
C PHE A 201 9.66 -8.81 -15.39
N SER A 202 9.29 -7.98 -14.41
CA SER A 202 10.24 -7.26 -13.56
C SER A 202 10.39 -8.05 -12.27
N ILE A 203 11.61 -8.44 -11.95
CA ILE A 203 11.96 -9.27 -10.80
C ILE A 203 12.77 -8.42 -9.82
N ILE A 204 12.40 -8.46 -8.55
CA ILE A 204 13.17 -7.81 -7.49
C ILE A 204 14.43 -8.64 -7.26
N LEU A 205 15.58 -7.98 -7.35
CA LEU A 205 16.86 -8.62 -7.08
C LEU A 205 17.03 -8.78 -5.56
N PRO A 206 17.24 -9.99 -5.05
CA PRO A 206 17.58 -10.21 -3.65
C PRO A 206 18.89 -9.52 -3.26
N PRO A 207 19.02 -8.98 -2.03
CA PRO A 207 20.23 -8.27 -1.59
C PRO A 207 21.49 -9.14 -1.64
N GLU A 208 21.36 -10.46 -1.48
CA GLU A 208 22.44 -11.43 -1.56
C GLU A 208 23.17 -11.41 -2.92
N PHE A 209 22.53 -10.88 -3.96
CA PHE A 209 23.08 -10.82 -5.32
C PHE A 209 23.56 -9.44 -5.75
N TYR A 210 23.56 -8.43 -4.87
CA TYR A 210 24.00 -7.08 -5.24
C TYR A 210 25.48 -7.02 -5.63
N GLU A 211 26.34 -7.72 -4.88
CA GLU A 211 27.77 -7.80 -5.17
C GLU A 211 28.07 -8.66 -6.42
N THR A 212 27.25 -9.68 -6.67
CA THR A 212 27.40 -10.57 -7.81
C THR A 212 27.19 -9.82 -9.15
N GLN A 213 26.33 -8.82 -9.18
CA GLN A 213 26.14 -7.97 -10.37
C GLN A 213 27.29 -7.00 -10.62
N SER A 214 28.05 -6.62 -9.58
CA SER A 214 29.21 -5.74 -9.72
C SER A 214 30.47 -6.47 -10.16
N SER A 215 30.56 -7.76 -9.89
CA SER A 215 31.64 -8.63 -10.37
C SER A 215 31.20 -9.26 -11.70
N ASN A 216 31.95 -9.02 -12.79
CA ASN A 216 31.73 -9.50 -14.17
C ASN A 216 31.61 -11.04 -14.34
N THR A 217 31.05 -11.75 -13.37
CA THR A 217 31.02 -13.22 -13.32
C THR A 217 29.79 -13.87 -13.96
N ILE A 218 28.85 -13.08 -14.50
CA ILE A 218 27.70 -13.67 -15.20
C ILE A 218 27.90 -13.46 -16.70
N ASP A 219 28.28 -14.54 -17.37
CA ASP A 219 28.33 -14.67 -18.83
C ASP A 219 26.93 -14.53 -19.51
N CYS A 220 25.98 -13.91 -18.78
CA CYS A 220 24.64 -13.54 -19.25
C CYS A 220 24.65 -12.17 -19.96
N PHE A 221 25.69 -11.35 -19.76
CA PHE A 221 25.77 -10.04 -20.40
C PHE A 221 26.03 -10.20 -21.91
N GLY A 222 25.09 -9.69 -22.70
CA GLY A 222 25.13 -9.77 -24.17
C GLY A 222 24.28 -10.88 -24.78
N LYS A 223 23.74 -11.79 -23.97
CA LYS A 223 22.79 -12.83 -24.44
C LYS A 223 21.35 -12.42 -24.18
N THR A 224 20.42 -12.79 -25.05
CA THR A 224 18.99 -12.62 -24.82
C THR A 224 18.48 -13.63 -23.78
N ASP A 225 17.37 -13.30 -23.09
CA ASP A 225 16.70 -14.25 -22.17
C ASP A 225 16.46 -15.62 -22.81
N ASP A 226 16.07 -15.66 -24.08
CA ASP A 226 15.86 -16.90 -24.83
C ASP A 226 17.15 -17.71 -25.00
N GLN A 227 18.28 -17.06 -25.27
CA GLN A 227 19.57 -17.73 -25.40
C GLN A 227 20.03 -18.30 -24.06
N ILE A 228 19.88 -17.53 -22.97
CA ILE A 228 20.20 -17.98 -21.62
C ILE A 228 19.35 -19.19 -21.26
N PHE A 229 18.03 -19.07 -21.43
CA PHE A 229 17.10 -20.16 -21.12
C PHE A 229 17.42 -21.45 -21.88
N ARG A 230 17.68 -21.38 -23.20
CA ARG A 230 18.03 -22.51 -24.01
C ARG A 230 19.34 -23.17 -23.58
N ASN A 231 20.36 -22.35 -23.29
CA ASN A 231 21.67 -22.85 -22.84
C ASN A 231 21.52 -23.63 -21.52
N MET A 232 20.75 -23.10 -20.58
CA MET A 232 20.52 -23.76 -19.29
C MET A 232 19.70 -25.04 -19.44
N CYS A 233 18.68 -25.05 -20.30
CA CYS A 233 17.97 -26.31 -20.65
C CYS A 233 18.90 -27.38 -21.26
N CYS A 234 19.81 -26.97 -22.14
CA CYS A 234 20.80 -27.88 -22.71
C CYS A 234 21.75 -28.46 -21.66
N SER A 235 22.23 -27.61 -20.72
CA SER A 235 23.10 -28.08 -19.63
C SER A 235 22.38 -29.02 -18.69
N ILE A 236 21.12 -28.77 -18.35
CA ILE A 236 20.28 -29.69 -17.57
C ILE A 236 20.12 -31.03 -18.29
N SER A 237 19.83 -30.98 -19.60
CA SER A 237 19.66 -32.20 -20.41
C SER A 237 20.96 -33.01 -20.56
N ALA A 238 22.11 -32.34 -20.46
CA ALA A 238 23.43 -32.95 -20.47
C ALA A 238 23.90 -33.47 -19.10
N GLY A 239 23.07 -33.38 -18.05
CA GLY A 239 23.39 -33.78 -16.68
C GLY A 239 24.35 -32.84 -15.93
N LYS A 240 24.50 -31.59 -16.40
CA LYS A 240 25.39 -30.57 -15.80
C LYS A 240 24.64 -29.62 -14.84
N ILE A 241 23.71 -30.17 -14.10
CA ILE A 241 22.85 -29.39 -13.18
C ILE A 241 23.66 -28.86 -11.99
N ASP A 242 24.64 -29.64 -11.53
CA ASP A 242 25.46 -29.31 -10.36
C ASP A 242 26.50 -28.20 -10.64
N ASP A 243 26.68 -27.83 -11.92
CA ASP A 243 27.59 -26.77 -12.31
C ASP A 243 26.97 -25.33 -12.05
N PHE A 244 25.65 -25.24 -11.81
CA PHE A 244 24.99 -23.95 -11.61
C PHE A 244 25.26 -23.40 -10.22
N GLN A 245 25.69 -22.13 -10.20
CA GLN A 245 25.84 -21.36 -8.96
C GLN A 245 24.50 -20.81 -8.47
N LEU A 246 24.48 -20.22 -7.27
CA LEU A 246 23.26 -19.70 -6.62
C LEU A 246 22.48 -18.74 -7.52
N PHE A 247 23.17 -17.73 -8.06
CA PHE A 247 22.50 -16.74 -8.91
C PHE A 247 21.93 -17.35 -10.19
N GLU A 248 22.68 -18.19 -10.87
CA GLU A 248 22.25 -18.86 -12.12
C GLU A 248 21.02 -19.73 -11.86
N THR A 249 21.02 -20.48 -10.77
CA THR A 249 19.88 -21.32 -10.37
C THR A 249 18.63 -20.47 -10.13
N TRP A 250 18.76 -19.41 -9.35
CA TRP A 250 17.67 -18.47 -9.07
C TRP A 250 17.19 -17.78 -10.35
N TYR A 251 18.11 -17.29 -11.18
CA TYR A 251 17.81 -16.61 -12.44
C TYR A 251 17.05 -17.51 -13.40
N PHE A 252 17.51 -18.77 -13.54
CA PHE A 252 16.84 -19.77 -14.38
C PHE A 252 15.42 -20.06 -13.93
N ALA A 253 15.18 -20.22 -12.63
CA ALA A 253 13.85 -20.46 -12.10
C ALA A 253 12.89 -19.31 -12.48
N ASN A 254 13.32 -18.06 -12.37
CA ASN A 254 12.55 -16.90 -12.76
C ASN A 254 12.30 -16.82 -14.28
N LEU A 255 13.30 -17.15 -15.13
CA LEU A 255 13.12 -17.24 -16.57
C LEU A 255 12.14 -18.35 -16.97
N ALA A 256 12.23 -19.51 -16.33
CA ALA A 256 11.33 -20.63 -16.59
C ALA A 256 9.87 -20.27 -16.29
N THR A 257 9.64 -19.54 -15.19
CA THR A 257 8.29 -19.09 -14.85
C THR A 257 7.78 -18.01 -15.80
N GLN A 258 8.63 -17.08 -16.25
CA GLN A 258 8.27 -16.10 -17.30
C GLN A 258 7.88 -16.80 -18.60
N TRP A 259 8.69 -17.75 -19.05
CA TRP A 259 8.39 -18.55 -20.25
C TRP A 259 7.06 -19.29 -20.10
N ALA A 260 6.85 -19.96 -18.97
CA ALA A 260 5.62 -20.72 -18.68
C ALA A 260 4.39 -19.78 -18.68
N TYR A 261 4.48 -18.62 -18.02
CA TYR A 261 3.40 -17.63 -18.00
C TYR A 261 3.04 -17.17 -19.41
N ASN A 262 4.04 -16.76 -20.21
CA ASN A 262 3.84 -16.29 -21.58
C ASN A 262 3.21 -17.38 -22.44
N ARG A 263 3.66 -18.62 -22.28
CA ARG A 263 3.12 -19.77 -23.00
C ARG A 263 1.68 -20.06 -22.63
N LEU A 264 1.32 -20.00 -21.33
CA LEU A 264 -0.07 -20.19 -20.86
C LEU A 264 -1.00 -19.11 -21.42
N ILE A 265 -0.58 -17.85 -21.43
CA ILE A 265 -1.35 -16.77 -22.06
C ILE A 265 -1.53 -17.01 -23.55
N SER A 266 -0.48 -17.43 -24.27
CA SER A 266 -0.56 -17.73 -25.70
C SER A 266 -1.47 -18.91 -26.04
N LEU A 267 -1.65 -19.83 -25.09
CA LEU A 267 -2.57 -20.97 -25.18
C LEU A 267 -4.00 -20.63 -24.74
N GLY A 268 -4.30 -19.35 -24.47
CA GLY A 268 -5.63 -18.85 -24.17
C GLY A 268 -5.99 -18.70 -22.69
N TRP A 269 -5.06 -18.95 -21.78
CA TRP A 269 -5.32 -18.69 -20.37
C TRP A 269 -5.43 -17.18 -20.10
N LYS A 270 -6.35 -16.82 -19.21
CA LYS A 270 -6.46 -15.43 -18.71
C LYS A 270 -5.40 -15.18 -17.63
N PRO A 271 -4.99 -13.92 -17.40
CA PRO A 271 -4.03 -13.58 -16.34
C PRO A 271 -4.35 -14.20 -14.98
N GLN A 272 -5.63 -14.18 -14.58
CA GLN A 272 -6.10 -14.79 -13.33
C GLN A 272 -5.85 -16.32 -13.22
N GLN A 273 -5.64 -17.00 -14.35
CA GLN A 273 -5.29 -18.42 -14.40
C GLN A 273 -3.79 -18.59 -14.46
N ALA A 274 -3.12 -17.87 -15.35
CA ALA A 274 -1.67 -17.94 -15.57
C ALA A 274 -0.85 -17.48 -14.36
N ARG A 275 -1.39 -16.61 -13.50
CA ARG A 275 -0.70 -16.11 -12.28
C ARG A 275 -0.21 -17.21 -11.33
N ARG A 276 -0.65 -18.45 -11.49
CA ARG A 276 -0.24 -19.60 -10.65
C ARG A 276 1.24 -19.95 -10.79
N VAL A 277 1.86 -19.54 -11.90
CA VAL A 277 3.29 -19.77 -12.14
C VAL A 277 4.15 -18.53 -11.91
N ILE A 278 3.56 -17.41 -11.44
CA ILE A 278 4.31 -16.19 -11.15
C ILE A 278 5.26 -16.44 -9.96
N PRO A 279 6.54 -16.05 -10.06
CA PRO A 279 7.49 -16.24 -8.98
C PRO A 279 7.23 -15.28 -7.82
N LEU A 280 7.72 -15.61 -6.64
CA LEU A 280 7.60 -14.78 -5.45
C LEU A 280 8.39 -13.47 -5.58
N ASP A 281 9.49 -13.49 -6.31
CA ASP A 281 10.35 -12.31 -6.56
C ASP A 281 9.77 -11.33 -7.59
N ILE A 282 8.59 -11.60 -8.14
CA ILE A 282 7.92 -10.66 -9.07
C ILE A 282 7.71 -9.31 -8.40
N LYS A 283 8.04 -8.24 -9.12
CA LYS A 283 7.72 -6.87 -8.67
C LYS A 283 6.24 -6.75 -8.36
N SER A 284 5.93 -6.34 -7.16
CA SER A 284 4.57 -6.17 -6.65
C SER A 284 4.44 -4.81 -5.95
N PRO A 285 4.18 -3.72 -6.70
CA PRO A 285 3.96 -2.42 -6.10
C PRO A 285 2.84 -2.46 -5.07
N LEU A 286 3.11 -1.88 -3.90
CA LEU A 286 2.21 -1.80 -2.75
C LEU A 286 2.11 -0.36 -2.28
N VAL A 287 0.92 0.19 -2.16
CA VAL A 287 0.67 1.48 -1.50
C VAL A 287 0.12 1.20 -0.11
N MET A 288 0.72 1.77 0.91
CA MET A 288 0.28 1.74 2.30
C MET A 288 0.01 3.16 2.77
N THR A 289 -1.15 3.40 3.35
CA THR A 289 -1.50 4.66 4.02
C THR A 289 -1.85 4.35 5.47
N ALA A 290 -1.17 4.99 6.41
CA ALA A 290 -1.28 4.70 7.83
C ALA A 290 -1.08 5.98 8.67
N PHE A 291 -1.56 5.99 9.89
CA PHE A 291 -1.24 7.01 10.88
C PHE A 291 0.25 6.98 11.23
N VAL A 292 0.78 8.08 11.72
CA VAL A 292 2.19 8.15 12.12
C VAL A 292 2.48 7.19 13.28
N SER A 293 1.54 7.01 14.21
CA SER A 293 1.61 5.99 15.27
C SER A 293 1.79 4.58 14.71
N ASP A 294 0.98 4.21 13.70
CA ASP A 294 1.07 2.92 13.03
C ASP A 294 2.40 2.72 12.31
N TRP A 295 2.93 3.78 11.70
CA TRP A 295 4.25 3.74 11.08
C TRP A 295 5.38 3.51 12.09
N ARG A 296 5.26 4.03 13.34
CA ARG A 296 6.22 3.71 14.41
C ARG A 296 6.24 2.22 14.71
N HIS A 297 5.07 1.62 14.88
CA HIS A 297 4.96 0.18 15.08
C HIS A 297 5.50 -0.63 13.87
N PHE A 298 5.24 -0.18 12.64
CA PHE A 298 5.85 -0.76 11.45
C PHE A 298 7.37 -0.75 11.54
N PHE A 299 8.00 0.36 11.91
CA PHE A 299 9.45 0.47 12.01
C PHE A 299 10.01 -0.42 13.13
N GLU A 300 9.37 -0.48 14.29
CA GLU A 300 9.77 -1.37 15.39
C GLU A 300 9.88 -2.82 14.91
N LEU A 301 8.91 -3.30 14.15
CA LEU A 301 8.90 -4.68 13.68
C LEU A 301 9.77 -4.91 12.43
N ARG A 302 9.87 -3.94 11.52
CA ARG A 302 10.54 -4.16 10.22
C ARG A 302 11.97 -3.68 10.16
N CYS A 303 12.39 -2.80 11.07
CA CYS A 303 13.79 -2.43 11.23
C CYS A 303 14.55 -3.35 12.21
N ALA A 304 13.84 -4.16 12.98
CA ALA A 304 14.42 -5.08 13.95
C ALA A 304 15.45 -6.03 13.30
N ALA A 305 16.48 -6.41 14.05
CA ALA A 305 17.59 -7.24 13.55
C ALA A 305 17.14 -8.63 13.04
N ASN A 306 16.05 -9.16 13.59
CA ASN A 306 15.45 -10.44 13.20
C ASN A 306 14.40 -10.32 12.09
N ALA A 307 14.11 -9.11 11.59
CA ALA A 307 13.21 -8.94 10.46
C ALA A 307 13.87 -9.45 9.16
N HIS A 308 13.03 -9.85 8.20
CA HIS A 308 13.50 -10.34 6.91
C HIS A 308 14.41 -9.30 6.21
N PRO A 309 15.56 -9.69 5.66
CA PRO A 309 16.52 -8.76 5.06
C PRO A 309 15.91 -7.82 4.00
N GLN A 310 15.06 -8.34 3.10
CA GLN A 310 14.38 -7.54 2.07
C GLN A 310 13.37 -6.55 2.66
N ALA A 311 12.75 -6.86 3.81
CA ALA A 311 11.88 -5.91 4.50
C ALA A 311 12.70 -4.79 5.17
N ARG A 312 13.82 -5.15 5.81
CA ARG A 312 14.74 -4.19 6.44
C ARG A 312 15.35 -3.23 5.44
N GLU A 313 15.68 -3.72 4.25
CA GLU A 313 16.25 -2.92 3.16
C GLU A 313 15.35 -1.73 2.76
N LEU A 314 14.03 -1.90 2.88
CA LEU A 314 13.06 -0.84 2.63
C LEU A 314 12.72 -0.04 3.89
N ALA A 315 12.57 -0.73 5.03
CA ALA A 315 12.08 -0.11 6.25
C ALA A 315 13.11 0.83 6.90
N ILE A 316 14.39 0.46 6.92
CA ILE A 316 15.44 1.26 7.57
C ILE A 316 15.60 2.63 6.87
N PRO A 317 15.84 2.71 5.54
CA PRO A 317 15.95 4.02 4.89
C PRO A 317 14.63 4.80 4.88
N LEU A 318 13.47 4.13 4.91
CA LEU A 318 12.20 4.80 5.07
C LEU A 318 12.06 5.44 6.45
N GLN A 319 12.47 4.76 7.53
CA GLN A 319 12.49 5.32 8.88
C GLN A 319 13.39 6.57 8.95
N GLU A 320 14.59 6.50 8.36
CA GLU A 320 15.52 7.63 8.27
C GLU A 320 14.87 8.84 7.55
N GLU A 321 14.13 8.59 6.47
CA GLU A 321 13.39 9.62 5.73
C GLU A 321 12.24 10.21 6.56
N PHE A 322 11.52 9.39 7.36
CA PHE A 322 10.47 9.85 8.27
C PHE A 322 11.03 10.76 9.36
N ILE A 323 12.21 10.43 9.91
CA ILE A 323 12.92 11.27 10.87
C ILE A 323 13.36 12.58 10.20
N ALA A 324 13.97 12.51 9.03
CA ALA A 324 14.43 13.67 8.29
C ALA A 324 13.31 14.67 7.94
N ARG A 325 12.10 14.16 7.67
CA ARG A 325 10.90 14.99 7.43
C ARG A 325 10.20 15.43 8.70
N GLY A 326 10.65 15.00 9.88
CA GLY A 326 10.04 15.34 11.16
C GLY A 326 8.65 14.70 11.39
N TYR A 327 8.38 13.57 10.75
CA TYR A 327 7.15 12.81 11.02
C TYR A 327 7.25 12.02 12.33
N ILE A 328 8.44 11.51 12.65
CA ILE A 328 8.74 10.82 13.90
C ILE A 328 10.04 11.38 14.51
N ASN A 329 10.18 11.24 15.82
CA ASN A 329 11.41 11.56 16.53
C ASN A 329 12.39 10.37 16.50
N ASN A 330 13.69 10.65 16.74
CA ASN A 330 14.72 9.61 16.87
C ASN A 330 14.46 8.71 18.07
#